data_4b656605eff686556e615f907edd20ea
#
_entry.id   4b656605eff686556e615f907edd20ea
#
_cell.length_a   1.000
_cell.length_b   1.000
_cell.length_c   1.000
_cell.angle_alpha   90.00
_cell.angle_beta   90.00
_cell.angle_gamma   90.00
#
_symmetry.space_group_name_H-M   'P 1'
#
loop_
_entity.id
_entity.type
_entity.pdbx_description
1 polymer ?
#
loop_
_entity_poly.entity_id
_entity_poly.type
_entity_poly.pdbx_seq_one_letter_code
_entity_poly.pdbx_strand_id
1 'polypeptide(L)'
;MGYDVVSRHGKPVWSCEDCLFCHRPEVVEFTFDKIKELSLKAGDPRFLSEVFPEAKRRFWHKGKALMVLGATSDAGKSITVAALCRIFHRMGYLVAPFKSQNMSLNSRVTSKGCEIAMVQVLQARAGGLRNADAHMNPILLKPKGNTVSQVIVEGKPFGDYDVPDYYGKFVPGPGIETVRRNMEFLKDRYDYVMMEGAGSPAEINIYDMDIANMRAAEVADAACILVVNVEWGGSFAYAVGTVELMPEKDRGRIKGIILNNVLGDLDKIRPGAEKLEEMLGIPVIGIIPHMSLDLPSEDSEAFRDRTSRGTGTLHIAVVKLPRIANFTDIDPLYTEDTTVEFVDSADGIRSADAIVIPGTKNTIDDLEWLKGNGMFEAIRDMRGKVPILGICGGYQMMGRVLHDPKGIEGKTAGDTEGLGFFDNESYWEEYKKRTVRDRCVMIDGGGEVEGYEIHMGMTDVKEKPLFRMTAVDRRDEVEGSVREDEMLYGTYIHGVLDKPAFRKKFISMIKHDGKAVPVSEPEDYDEVVDRNLDILADGFEEGLDMDALKRIAGVEE
;
A
#
# COMPACT_ATOMS: atom_id res chain seq x y z
N MET A 1 11.73 -22.26 4.55
CA MET A 1 11.34 -21.93 5.94
C MET A 1 12.61 -21.75 6.72
N GLY A 2 12.98 -20.50 7.00
CA GLY A 2 14.08 -20.18 7.92
C GLY A 2 13.48 -20.00 9.31
N TYR A 3 14.00 -20.72 10.27
CA TYR A 3 13.63 -20.56 11.67
C TYR A 3 14.80 -19.92 12.39
N ASP A 4 14.58 -18.73 12.94
CA ASP A 4 15.56 -18.13 13.85
C ASP A 4 15.31 -18.61 15.26
N VAL A 5 16.31 -19.27 15.84
CA VAL A 5 16.29 -19.70 17.23
C VAL A 5 16.84 -18.60 18.09
N VAL A 6 15.99 -17.92 18.85
CA VAL A 6 16.40 -16.93 19.83
C VAL A 6 16.38 -17.56 21.22
N SER A 7 17.54 -17.52 21.91
CA SER A 7 17.63 -17.98 23.30
C SER A 7 17.25 -16.84 24.25
N ARG A 8 16.20 -17.01 25.04
CA ARG A 8 15.84 -16.14 26.17
C ARG A 8 15.90 -16.96 27.46
N HIS A 9 16.68 -16.51 28.42
CA HIS A 9 16.85 -17.19 29.72
C HIS A 9 17.37 -18.63 29.64
N GLY A 10 18.26 -18.96 28.69
CA GLY A 10 18.87 -20.27 28.56
C GLY A 10 17.96 -21.36 28.00
N LYS A 11 16.75 -21.02 27.54
CA LYS A 11 15.84 -21.93 26.84
C LYS A 11 15.71 -21.53 25.37
N PRO A 12 15.70 -22.49 24.43
CA PRO A 12 15.44 -22.14 23.02
C PRO A 12 14.01 -21.66 22.87
N VAL A 13 13.85 -20.46 22.30
CA VAL A 13 12.57 -19.86 21.92
C VAL A 13 12.54 -19.80 20.40
N TRP A 14 11.53 -20.39 19.79
CA TRP A 14 11.31 -20.31 18.35
C TRP A 14 10.49 -19.05 18.06
N SER A 15 11.06 -18.09 17.37
CA SER A 15 10.31 -17.02 16.75
C SER A 15 10.16 -17.32 15.26
N CYS A 16 8.94 -17.39 14.78
CA CYS A 16 8.64 -17.56 13.37
C CYS A 16 7.90 -16.31 12.92
N GLU A 17 8.60 -15.34 12.34
CA GLU A 17 8.00 -14.12 11.82
C GLU A 17 6.99 -14.39 10.69
N ASP A 18 7.08 -15.54 10.03
CA ASP A 18 6.25 -15.97 8.91
C ASP A 18 5.27 -17.11 9.26
N CYS A 19 5.15 -17.49 10.53
CA CYS A 19 4.27 -18.56 10.95
C CYS A 19 2.90 -18.02 11.36
N LEU A 20 1.84 -18.56 10.77
CA LEU A 20 0.45 -18.23 11.11
C LEU A 20 0.12 -18.39 12.61
N PHE A 21 0.85 -19.27 13.30
CA PHE A 21 0.71 -19.47 14.74
C PHE A 21 1.35 -18.36 15.59
N CYS A 22 2.24 -17.54 15.03
CA CYS A 22 2.94 -16.46 15.72
C CYS A 22 2.21 -15.12 15.67
N HIS A 23 1.07 -15.02 15.00
CA HIS A 23 0.26 -13.80 14.94
C HIS A 23 -0.59 -13.55 16.20
N ARG A 24 -0.59 -14.47 17.16
CA ARG A 24 -1.14 -14.25 18.49
C ARG A 24 -0.04 -13.83 19.47
N PRO A 25 -0.30 -12.88 20.40
CA PRO A 25 0.70 -12.41 21.36
C PRO A 25 1.17 -13.45 22.38
N GLU A 26 0.59 -14.63 22.39
CA GLU A 26 0.99 -15.73 23.26
C GLU A 26 2.16 -16.49 22.64
N VAL A 27 3.35 -16.19 23.12
CA VAL A 27 4.58 -16.94 22.79
C VAL A 27 4.44 -18.32 23.35
N VAL A 28 4.32 -19.33 22.48
CA VAL A 28 4.33 -20.74 22.91
C VAL A 28 5.79 -21.14 23.17
N GLU A 29 6.18 -21.15 24.42
CA GLU A 29 7.49 -21.69 24.83
C GLU A 29 7.50 -23.23 24.70
N PHE A 30 8.29 -23.74 23.76
CA PHE A 30 8.57 -25.17 23.66
C PHE A 30 9.95 -25.48 24.23
N THR A 31 10.04 -26.56 25.04
CA THR A 31 11.34 -27.11 25.40
C THR A 31 11.91 -27.88 24.21
N PHE A 32 13.24 -27.97 24.12
CA PHE A 32 13.94 -28.71 23.05
C PHE A 32 13.49 -30.16 22.93
N ASP A 33 13.19 -30.81 24.07
CA ASP A 33 12.67 -32.18 24.11
C ASP A 33 11.28 -32.29 23.50
N LYS A 34 10.43 -31.27 23.69
CA LYS A 34 9.09 -31.24 23.11
C LYS A 34 9.15 -31.04 21.59
N ILE A 35 10.10 -30.23 21.10
CA ILE A 35 10.33 -30.04 19.65
C ILE A 35 10.81 -31.35 19.03
N LYS A 36 11.70 -32.10 19.70
CA LYS A 36 12.19 -33.37 19.22
C LYS A 36 11.07 -34.45 19.20
N GLU A 37 10.23 -34.46 20.22
CA GLU A 37 9.03 -35.33 20.28
C GLU A 37 8.06 -34.99 19.13
N LEU A 38 7.82 -33.69 18.88
CA LEU A 38 6.97 -33.16 17.80
C LEU A 38 7.53 -33.53 16.42
N SER A 39 8.84 -33.40 16.21
CA SER A 39 9.48 -33.73 14.93
C SER A 39 9.44 -35.24 14.62
N LEU A 40 9.49 -36.09 15.63
CA LEU A 40 9.39 -37.54 15.47
C LEU A 40 7.96 -38.01 15.12
N LYS A 41 6.95 -37.26 15.51
CA LYS A 41 5.53 -37.57 15.27
C LYS A 41 4.94 -36.81 14.09
N ALA A 42 5.69 -35.86 13.46
CA ALA A 42 5.23 -35.00 12.40
C ALA A 42 4.75 -35.69 11.11
N GLY A 43 4.87 -37.01 11.03
CA GLY A 43 4.28 -37.80 9.94
C GLY A 43 2.80 -38.18 10.16
N ASP A 44 2.24 -37.95 11.35
CA ASP A 44 0.82 -38.26 11.65
C ASP A 44 0.02 -36.94 11.81
N PRO A 45 -0.88 -36.61 10.85
CA PRO A 45 -1.71 -35.41 10.91
C PRO A 45 -2.59 -35.34 12.17
N ARG A 46 -2.96 -36.48 12.77
CA ARG A 46 -3.77 -36.52 13.99
C ARG A 46 -3.03 -35.97 15.20
N PHE A 47 -1.72 -36.05 15.21
CA PHE A 47 -0.87 -35.53 16.28
C PHE A 47 -0.93 -33.99 16.38
N LEU A 48 -0.90 -33.29 15.25
CA LEU A 48 -1.02 -31.81 15.22
C LEU A 48 -2.38 -31.34 15.77
N SER A 49 -3.44 -32.15 15.58
CA SER A 49 -4.78 -31.86 16.11
C SER A 49 -4.93 -32.11 17.61
N GLU A 50 -4.07 -32.94 18.21
CA GLU A 50 -4.04 -33.21 19.68
C GLU A 50 -3.25 -32.12 20.42
N VAL A 51 -2.18 -31.63 19.81
CA VAL A 51 -1.31 -30.59 20.41
C VAL A 51 -1.86 -29.20 20.21
N PHE A 52 -2.53 -28.98 19.08
CA PHE A 52 -3.19 -27.74 18.73
C PHE A 52 -4.62 -28.04 18.30
N PRO A 53 -5.59 -28.06 19.22
CA PRO A 53 -7.01 -28.29 18.87
C PRO A 53 -7.54 -27.35 17.79
N GLU A 54 -7.00 -26.14 17.73
CA GLU A 54 -7.29 -25.13 16.70
C GLU A 54 -6.68 -25.48 15.33
N ALA A 55 -5.58 -26.27 15.29
CA ALA A 55 -5.00 -26.77 14.05
C ALA A 55 -5.92 -27.76 13.34
N LYS A 56 -6.79 -28.47 14.10
CA LYS A 56 -7.79 -29.38 13.52
C LYS A 56 -8.73 -28.69 12.54
N ARG A 57 -9.07 -27.44 12.81
CA ARG A 57 -9.90 -26.60 11.94
C ARG A 57 -9.21 -26.26 10.61
N ARG A 58 -7.89 -26.06 10.61
CA ARG A 58 -7.10 -25.55 9.48
C ARG A 58 -6.60 -26.61 8.51
N PHE A 59 -6.30 -27.81 8.98
CA PHE A 59 -5.78 -28.87 8.10
C PHE A 59 -6.83 -29.54 7.22
N TRP A 60 -8.13 -29.33 7.50
CA TRP A 60 -9.23 -30.04 6.84
C TRP A 60 -10.17 -29.13 6.05
N HIS A 61 -10.04 -27.80 6.17
CA HIS A 61 -10.90 -26.86 5.44
C HIS A 61 -10.03 -25.86 4.67
N LYS A 62 -10.18 -25.86 3.36
CA LYS A 62 -9.68 -24.73 2.54
C LYS A 62 -10.43 -23.46 2.93
N GLY A 63 -9.70 -22.37 3.12
CA GLY A 63 -10.28 -21.06 3.40
C GLY A 63 -11.31 -20.65 2.37
N LYS A 64 -12.31 -19.90 2.80
CA LYS A 64 -13.37 -19.34 1.95
C LYS A 64 -12.89 -18.04 1.32
N ALA A 65 -13.45 -17.69 0.18
CA ALA A 65 -13.14 -16.45 -0.51
C ALA A 65 -14.39 -15.60 -0.69
N LEU A 66 -14.27 -14.30 -0.43
CA LEU A 66 -15.30 -13.30 -0.65
C LEU A 66 -14.73 -12.20 -1.53
N MET A 67 -15.39 -11.92 -2.66
CA MET A 67 -14.92 -10.95 -3.65
C MET A 67 -15.72 -9.66 -3.59
N VAL A 68 -15.04 -8.54 -3.47
CA VAL A 68 -15.63 -7.20 -3.58
C VAL A 68 -15.40 -6.65 -4.98
N LEU A 69 -16.48 -6.45 -5.70
CA LEU A 69 -16.52 -5.86 -7.04
C LEU A 69 -17.03 -4.42 -6.95
N GLY A 70 -16.61 -3.57 -7.87
CA GLY A 70 -17.15 -2.20 -7.96
C GLY A 70 -17.98 -2.00 -9.21
N ALA A 71 -19.09 -1.31 -9.12
CA ALA A 71 -19.83 -0.91 -10.31
C ALA A 71 -19.02 0.05 -11.20
N THR A 72 -18.07 0.77 -10.60
CA THR A 72 -17.14 1.71 -11.27
C THR A 72 -15.76 1.65 -10.62
N SER A 73 -14.76 2.34 -11.22
CA SER A 73 -13.60 2.79 -10.46
C SER A 73 -14.08 3.65 -9.28
N ASP A 74 -13.28 3.77 -8.23
CA ASP A 74 -13.58 4.57 -7.02
C ASP A 74 -14.94 4.30 -6.35
N ALA A 75 -15.51 3.10 -6.59
CA ALA A 75 -16.72 2.65 -5.91
C ALA A 75 -16.52 2.42 -4.40
N GLY A 76 -15.26 2.37 -3.92
CA GLY A 76 -14.91 2.07 -2.54
C GLY A 76 -14.58 0.60 -2.27
N LYS A 77 -14.15 -0.14 -3.30
CA LYS A 77 -13.74 -1.56 -3.17
C LYS A 77 -12.68 -1.75 -2.10
N SER A 78 -11.61 -0.99 -2.17
CA SER A 78 -10.42 -1.13 -1.32
C SER A 78 -10.75 -0.90 0.16
N ILE A 79 -11.54 0.13 0.44
CA ILE A 79 -12.01 0.47 1.79
C ILE A 79 -12.99 -0.61 2.29
N THR A 80 -13.89 -1.11 1.43
CA THR A 80 -14.81 -2.21 1.79
C THR A 80 -14.01 -3.47 2.15
N VAL A 81 -12.97 -3.83 1.38
CA VAL A 81 -12.12 -4.98 1.70
C VAL A 81 -11.37 -4.76 3.01
N ALA A 82 -10.86 -3.56 3.27
CA ALA A 82 -10.22 -3.24 4.54
C ALA A 82 -11.20 -3.39 5.73
N ALA A 83 -12.43 -2.86 5.59
CA ALA A 83 -13.49 -3.04 6.59
C ALA A 83 -13.78 -4.51 6.85
N LEU A 84 -14.01 -5.30 5.79
CA LEU A 84 -14.29 -6.74 5.90
C LEU A 84 -13.12 -7.50 6.52
N CYS A 85 -11.87 -7.19 6.17
CA CYS A 85 -10.69 -7.76 6.81
C CYS A 85 -10.70 -7.49 8.32
N ARG A 86 -11.01 -6.25 8.75
CA ARG A 86 -11.04 -5.87 10.17
C ARG A 86 -12.18 -6.52 10.91
N ILE A 87 -13.38 -6.55 10.34
CA ILE A 87 -14.58 -7.17 10.90
C ILE A 87 -14.33 -8.67 11.13
N PHE A 88 -13.89 -9.40 10.10
CA PHE A 88 -13.65 -10.83 10.23
C PHE A 88 -12.48 -11.16 11.17
N HIS A 89 -11.45 -10.29 11.23
CA HIS A 89 -10.39 -10.40 12.22
C HIS A 89 -10.94 -10.23 13.65
N ARG A 90 -11.81 -9.25 13.91
CA ARG A 90 -12.50 -9.06 15.20
C ARG A 90 -13.40 -10.24 15.57
N MET A 91 -13.97 -10.92 14.59
CA MET A 91 -14.71 -12.17 14.78
C MET A 91 -13.78 -13.38 15.12
N GLY A 92 -12.46 -13.19 15.13
CA GLY A 92 -11.47 -14.21 15.48
C GLY A 92 -10.98 -15.08 14.33
N TYR A 93 -11.30 -14.73 13.07
CA TYR A 93 -10.81 -15.43 11.89
C TYR A 93 -9.40 -14.96 11.49
N LEU A 94 -8.64 -15.85 10.86
CA LEU A 94 -7.44 -15.48 10.12
C LEU A 94 -7.84 -15.01 8.73
N VAL A 95 -7.52 -13.77 8.43
CA VAL A 95 -7.97 -13.12 7.20
C VAL A 95 -6.77 -12.62 6.41
N ALA A 96 -6.76 -12.89 5.11
CA ALA A 96 -5.83 -12.28 4.17
C ALA A 96 -6.58 -11.49 3.10
N PRO A 97 -6.10 -10.32 2.71
CA PRO A 97 -6.56 -9.65 1.49
C PRO A 97 -6.00 -10.34 0.25
N PHE A 98 -6.64 -10.13 -0.89
CA PHE A 98 -6.12 -10.56 -2.18
C PHE A 98 -6.60 -9.65 -3.32
N LYS A 99 -5.65 -9.13 -4.09
CA LYS A 99 -5.93 -8.45 -5.36
C LYS A 99 -5.05 -9.08 -6.42
N SER A 100 -5.63 -9.86 -7.29
CA SER A 100 -4.91 -10.68 -8.29
C SER A 100 -3.98 -9.85 -9.16
N GLN A 101 -4.45 -8.68 -9.59
CA GLN A 101 -3.72 -7.69 -10.36
C GLN A 101 -3.99 -6.30 -9.80
N ASN A 102 -2.94 -5.55 -9.53
CA ASN A 102 -3.05 -4.13 -9.19
C ASN A 102 -2.21 -3.29 -10.15
N MET A 103 -2.67 -2.09 -10.48
CA MET A 103 -1.89 -1.10 -11.23
C MET A 103 -1.64 0.09 -10.30
N SER A 104 -0.43 0.22 -9.77
CA SER A 104 -0.12 1.29 -8.83
C SER A 104 1.37 1.64 -8.83
N LEU A 105 1.68 2.92 -8.67
CA LEU A 105 3.03 3.42 -8.36
C LEU A 105 3.27 3.51 -6.86
N ASN A 106 2.22 3.34 -6.04
CA ASN A 106 2.30 3.36 -4.59
C ASN A 106 2.48 1.95 -4.04
N SER A 107 3.66 1.63 -3.57
CA SER A 107 4.03 0.28 -3.14
C SER A 107 4.90 0.30 -1.89
N ARG A 108 4.88 -0.81 -1.15
CA ARG A 108 5.77 -1.06 0.00
C ARG A 108 6.61 -2.33 -0.23
N VAL A 109 7.57 -2.52 0.66
CA VAL A 109 8.44 -3.71 0.66
C VAL A 109 8.04 -4.61 1.85
N THR A 110 7.82 -5.88 1.55
CA THR A 110 7.53 -6.91 2.57
C THR A 110 8.78 -7.24 3.37
N SER A 111 8.63 -7.94 4.51
CA SER A 111 9.75 -8.45 5.30
C SER A 111 10.72 -9.36 4.51
N LYS A 112 10.26 -9.92 3.39
CA LYS A 112 11.06 -10.77 2.48
C LYS A 112 11.74 -10.01 1.34
N GLY A 113 11.68 -8.68 1.35
CA GLY A 113 12.23 -7.86 0.25
C GLY A 113 11.44 -7.96 -1.05
N CYS A 114 10.14 -8.28 -0.98
CA CYS A 114 9.23 -8.33 -2.12
C CYS A 114 8.41 -7.04 -2.20
N GLU A 115 8.17 -6.55 -3.41
CA GLU A 115 7.33 -5.38 -3.64
C GLU A 115 5.84 -5.75 -3.64
N ILE A 116 5.01 -4.94 -2.98
CA ILE A 116 3.56 -5.12 -2.89
C ILE A 116 2.87 -3.76 -2.92
N ALA A 117 1.67 -3.67 -3.50
CA ALA A 117 0.92 -2.43 -3.51
C ALA A 117 0.49 -2.02 -2.08
N MET A 118 0.52 -0.71 -1.82
CA MET A 118 0.24 -0.13 -0.50
C MET A 118 -1.14 -0.53 0.04
N VAL A 119 -2.15 -0.59 -0.81
CA VAL A 119 -3.52 -0.92 -0.40
C VAL A 119 -3.62 -2.33 0.18
N GLN A 120 -2.87 -3.32 -0.35
CA GLN A 120 -2.87 -4.66 0.22
C GLN A 120 -2.10 -4.72 1.55
N VAL A 121 -1.15 -3.82 1.78
CA VAL A 121 -0.50 -3.66 3.09
C VAL A 121 -1.50 -3.12 4.12
N LEU A 122 -2.28 -2.11 3.76
CA LEU A 122 -3.36 -1.57 4.61
C LEU A 122 -4.41 -2.65 4.94
N GLN A 123 -4.88 -3.38 3.93
CA GLN A 123 -5.87 -4.45 4.08
C GLN A 123 -5.33 -5.63 4.93
N ALA A 124 -4.05 -5.99 4.75
CA ALA A 124 -3.38 -7.00 5.59
C ALA A 124 -3.33 -6.54 7.06
N ARG A 125 -3.00 -5.28 7.29
CA ARG A 125 -3.02 -4.66 8.62
C ARG A 125 -4.43 -4.67 9.23
N ALA A 126 -5.45 -4.35 8.44
CA ALA A 126 -6.85 -4.46 8.86
C ALA A 126 -7.20 -5.89 9.31
N GLY A 127 -6.69 -6.90 8.61
CA GLY A 127 -6.78 -8.32 8.98
C GLY A 127 -5.90 -8.76 10.16
N GLY A 128 -5.25 -7.83 10.88
CA GLY A 128 -4.40 -8.11 12.04
C GLY A 128 -3.03 -8.69 11.70
N LEU A 129 -2.62 -8.63 10.42
CA LEU A 129 -1.33 -9.16 9.97
C LEU A 129 -0.23 -8.10 10.14
N ARG A 130 0.84 -8.46 10.84
CA ARG A 130 2.01 -7.57 11.02
C ARG A 130 2.77 -7.31 9.73
N ASN A 131 2.79 -8.31 8.84
CA ASN A 131 3.51 -8.24 7.58
C ASN A 131 2.58 -8.69 6.45
N ALA A 132 2.48 -7.86 5.42
CA ALA A 132 1.87 -8.27 4.17
C ALA A 132 2.81 -9.23 3.41
N ASP A 133 2.23 -10.14 2.63
CA ASP A 133 2.97 -11.08 1.79
C ASP A 133 2.67 -10.83 0.31
N ALA A 134 3.67 -10.99 -0.56
CA ALA A 134 3.52 -10.78 -2.00
C ALA A 134 2.44 -11.67 -2.65
N HIS A 135 2.09 -12.80 -2.02
CA HIS A 135 0.96 -13.64 -2.43
C HIS A 135 -0.39 -12.91 -2.38
N MET A 136 -0.51 -11.85 -1.57
CA MET A 136 -1.74 -11.04 -1.44
C MET A 136 -1.96 -10.10 -2.65
N ASN A 137 -0.88 -9.76 -3.37
CA ASN A 137 -0.92 -9.01 -4.61
C ASN A 137 0.11 -9.60 -5.60
N PRO A 138 -0.21 -10.75 -6.21
CA PRO A 138 0.76 -11.52 -6.98
C PRO A 138 1.18 -10.87 -8.29
N ILE A 139 0.37 -9.95 -8.84
CA ILE A 139 0.69 -9.22 -10.07
C ILE A 139 0.52 -7.72 -9.79
N LEU A 140 1.63 -6.99 -9.88
CA LEU A 140 1.64 -5.52 -9.77
C LEU A 140 2.15 -4.92 -11.07
N LEU A 141 1.38 -4.03 -11.67
CA LEU A 141 1.72 -3.28 -12.87
C LEU A 141 2.21 -1.89 -12.48
N LYS A 142 3.39 -1.51 -12.93
CA LYS A 142 3.95 -0.17 -12.77
C LYS A 142 4.04 0.53 -14.10
N PRO A 143 3.15 1.49 -14.41
CA PRO A 143 3.21 2.25 -15.64
C PRO A 143 4.55 2.96 -15.83
N LYS A 144 5.16 2.80 -17.00
CA LYS A 144 6.40 3.48 -17.41
C LYS A 144 6.14 4.63 -18.40
N GLY A 145 4.89 4.82 -18.81
CA GLY A 145 4.49 5.70 -19.92
C GLY A 145 4.40 4.95 -21.26
N ASN A 146 3.82 5.61 -22.27
CA ASN A 146 3.66 5.07 -23.63
C ASN A 146 3.02 3.67 -23.71
N THR A 147 1.98 3.41 -22.90
CA THR A 147 1.24 2.12 -22.87
C THR A 147 2.06 0.90 -22.41
N VAL A 148 3.27 1.11 -21.90
CA VAL A 148 4.12 0.05 -21.35
C VAL A 148 4.08 0.06 -19.83
N SER A 149 3.96 -1.12 -19.24
CA SER A 149 4.06 -1.32 -17.78
C SER A 149 5.14 -2.34 -17.45
N GLN A 150 5.88 -2.07 -16.37
CA GLN A 150 6.69 -3.09 -15.74
C GLN A 150 5.76 -4.03 -14.97
N VAL A 151 5.81 -5.31 -15.31
CA VAL A 151 5.08 -6.38 -14.60
C VAL A 151 5.96 -6.90 -13.48
N ILE A 152 5.43 -6.87 -12.28
CA ILE A 152 6.03 -7.44 -11.06
C ILE A 152 5.21 -8.68 -10.70
N VAL A 153 5.84 -9.83 -10.57
CA VAL A 153 5.21 -11.09 -10.20
C VAL A 153 5.75 -11.53 -8.84
N GLU A 154 4.83 -11.76 -7.89
CA GLU A 154 5.18 -12.15 -6.51
C GLU A 154 6.25 -11.24 -5.88
N GLY A 155 6.12 -9.95 -6.14
CA GLY A 155 6.99 -8.90 -5.62
C GLY A 155 8.35 -8.76 -6.29
N LYS A 156 8.59 -9.43 -7.42
CA LYS A 156 9.85 -9.35 -8.18
C LYS A 156 9.61 -8.92 -9.62
N PRO A 157 10.50 -8.09 -10.22
CA PRO A 157 10.40 -7.72 -11.61
C PRO A 157 10.38 -8.96 -12.52
N PHE A 158 9.38 -9.03 -13.40
CA PHE A 158 9.21 -10.14 -14.35
C PHE A 158 9.56 -9.71 -15.77
N GLY A 159 9.12 -8.53 -16.20
CA GLY A 159 9.39 -7.98 -17.53
C GLY A 159 8.57 -6.73 -17.81
N ASP A 160 8.86 -6.10 -18.94
CA ASP A 160 8.09 -4.96 -19.45
C ASP A 160 7.15 -5.45 -20.54
N TYR A 161 5.88 -5.05 -20.47
CA TYR A 161 4.84 -5.44 -21.41
C TYR A 161 4.07 -4.21 -21.88
N ASP A 162 3.82 -4.15 -23.17
CA ASP A 162 2.78 -3.27 -23.70
C ASP A 162 1.38 -3.89 -23.51
N VAL A 163 0.33 -3.12 -23.76
CA VAL A 163 -1.05 -3.57 -23.56
C VAL A 163 -1.39 -4.81 -24.39
N PRO A 164 -1.08 -4.89 -25.72
CA PRO A 164 -1.34 -6.08 -26.51
C PRO A 164 -0.63 -7.34 -26.00
N ASP A 165 0.64 -7.25 -25.66
CA ASP A 165 1.43 -8.37 -25.17
C ASP A 165 1.01 -8.80 -23.76
N TYR A 166 0.62 -7.85 -22.93
CA TYR A 166 0.09 -8.13 -21.59
C TYR A 166 -1.16 -9.01 -21.68
N TYR A 167 -2.18 -8.54 -22.39
CA TYR A 167 -3.44 -9.28 -22.50
C TYR A 167 -3.35 -10.50 -23.42
N GLY A 168 -2.53 -10.46 -24.46
CA GLY A 168 -2.42 -11.55 -25.43
C GLY A 168 -1.46 -12.68 -25.03
N LYS A 169 -0.42 -12.40 -24.25
CA LYS A 169 0.62 -13.37 -23.90
C LYS A 169 0.75 -13.62 -22.39
N PHE A 170 0.79 -12.54 -21.57
CA PHE A 170 1.01 -12.69 -20.13
C PHE A 170 -0.25 -13.22 -19.43
N VAL A 171 -1.39 -12.59 -19.64
CA VAL A 171 -2.66 -12.95 -18.98
C VAL A 171 -3.07 -14.39 -19.20
N PRO A 172 -3.17 -14.92 -20.45
CA PRO A 172 -3.63 -16.29 -20.68
C PRO A 172 -2.62 -17.38 -20.29
N GLY A 173 -1.36 -17.00 -20.07
CA GLY A 173 -0.27 -17.91 -19.71
C GLY A 173 0.14 -17.72 -18.24
N PRO A 174 1.30 -17.07 -17.98
CA PRO A 174 1.84 -16.96 -16.62
C PRO A 174 0.91 -16.18 -15.67
N GLY A 175 0.10 -15.25 -16.16
CA GLY A 175 -0.78 -14.42 -15.34
C GLY A 175 -1.82 -15.23 -14.59
N ILE A 176 -2.68 -15.98 -15.31
CA ILE A 176 -3.75 -16.77 -14.67
C ILE A 176 -3.21 -17.90 -13.81
N GLU A 177 -2.07 -18.49 -14.17
CA GLU A 177 -1.41 -19.50 -13.35
C GLU A 177 -0.86 -18.92 -12.05
N THR A 178 -0.31 -17.71 -12.11
CA THR A 178 0.11 -16.96 -10.93
C THR A 178 -1.08 -16.68 -10.00
N VAL A 179 -2.22 -16.24 -10.53
CA VAL A 179 -3.44 -16.02 -9.73
C VAL A 179 -3.86 -17.31 -9.03
N ARG A 180 -3.94 -18.43 -9.75
CA ARG A 180 -4.34 -19.74 -9.20
C ARG A 180 -3.42 -20.20 -8.07
N ARG A 181 -2.11 -20.23 -8.31
CA ARG A 181 -1.12 -20.66 -7.33
C ARG A 181 -1.16 -19.83 -6.06
N ASN A 182 -1.28 -18.51 -6.17
CA ASN A 182 -1.30 -17.65 -5.01
C ASN A 182 -2.62 -17.71 -4.24
N MET A 183 -3.75 -17.89 -4.92
CA MET A 183 -5.03 -18.12 -4.28
C MET A 183 -5.03 -19.45 -3.49
N GLU A 184 -4.52 -20.51 -4.08
CA GLU A 184 -4.36 -21.79 -3.37
C GLU A 184 -3.48 -21.65 -2.13
N PHE A 185 -2.34 -20.94 -2.26
CA PHE A 185 -1.44 -20.67 -1.14
C PHE A 185 -2.15 -19.95 0.01
N LEU A 186 -2.97 -18.94 -0.28
CA LEU A 186 -3.70 -18.19 0.76
C LEU A 186 -4.84 -19.01 1.36
N LYS A 187 -5.63 -19.73 0.55
CA LYS A 187 -6.74 -20.58 1.04
C LYS A 187 -6.26 -21.73 1.92
N ASP A 188 -5.01 -22.17 1.76
CA ASP A 188 -4.41 -23.20 2.63
C ASP A 188 -3.97 -22.64 4.01
N ARG A 189 -3.91 -21.31 4.17
CA ARG A 189 -3.33 -20.65 5.37
C ARG A 189 -4.30 -19.77 6.14
N TYR A 190 -5.32 -19.25 5.49
CA TYR A 190 -6.28 -18.31 6.05
C TYR A 190 -7.68 -18.91 6.07
N ASP A 191 -8.48 -18.53 7.05
CA ASP A 191 -9.89 -18.93 7.12
C ASP A 191 -10.70 -18.22 6.03
N TYR A 192 -10.36 -16.94 5.77
CA TYR A 192 -10.99 -16.12 4.74
C TYR A 192 -9.95 -15.39 3.90
N VAL A 193 -10.20 -15.36 2.59
CA VAL A 193 -9.49 -14.50 1.64
C VAL A 193 -10.46 -13.44 1.14
N MET A 194 -10.25 -12.18 1.57
CA MET A 194 -11.04 -11.03 1.12
C MET A 194 -10.44 -10.48 -0.15
N MET A 195 -11.16 -10.66 -1.25
CA MET A 195 -10.66 -10.33 -2.58
C MET A 195 -11.17 -8.96 -3.05
N GLU A 196 -10.34 -8.29 -3.82
CA GLU A 196 -10.66 -7.02 -4.45
C GLU A 196 -10.56 -7.12 -5.97
N GLY A 197 -11.59 -6.63 -6.68
CA GLY A 197 -11.56 -6.42 -8.12
C GLY A 197 -10.85 -5.13 -8.53
N ALA A 198 -10.66 -4.97 -9.84
CA ALA A 198 -10.13 -3.75 -10.43
C ALA A 198 -11.11 -3.17 -11.44
N GLY A 199 -11.35 -1.84 -11.40
CA GLY A 199 -12.35 -1.19 -12.24
C GLY A 199 -13.75 -1.76 -12.01
N SER A 200 -14.45 -2.08 -13.10
CA SER A 200 -15.75 -2.73 -13.11
C SER A 200 -15.67 -4.14 -13.74
N PRO A 201 -16.43 -5.12 -13.23
CA PRO A 201 -16.52 -6.44 -13.90
C PRO A 201 -17.29 -6.41 -15.22
N ALA A 202 -17.88 -5.27 -15.59
CA ALA A 202 -18.66 -5.09 -16.81
C ALA A 202 -17.86 -4.42 -17.96
N GLU A 203 -16.54 -4.45 -17.91
CA GLU A 203 -15.67 -4.00 -19.02
C GLU A 203 -15.74 -4.97 -20.19
N ILE A 204 -16.81 -4.89 -20.98
CA ILE A 204 -17.17 -5.87 -22.03
C ILE A 204 -16.11 -6.05 -23.12
N ASN A 205 -15.29 -5.02 -23.33
CA ASN A 205 -14.21 -5.02 -24.33
C ASN A 205 -12.99 -5.87 -23.91
N ILE A 206 -12.81 -6.12 -22.60
CA ILE A 206 -11.68 -6.92 -22.07
C ILE A 206 -12.14 -8.07 -21.18
N TYR A 207 -13.44 -8.35 -21.11
CA TYR A 207 -14.05 -9.28 -20.17
C TYR A 207 -13.36 -10.65 -20.14
N ASP A 208 -13.13 -11.25 -21.31
CA ASP A 208 -12.50 -12.57 -21.43
C ASP A 208 -11.00 -12.57 -21.08
N MET A 209 -10.38 -11.40 -21.03
CA MET A 209 -8.96 -11.21 -20.73
C MET A 209 -8.70 -10.66 -19.32
N ASP A 210 -9.76 -10.27 -18.60
CA ASP A 210 -9.66 -9.68 -17.26
C ASP A 210 -9.43 -10.75 -16.19
N ILE A 211 -8.24 -10.78 -15.60
CA ILE A 211 -7.89 -11.65 -14.47
C ILE A 211 -8.09 -10.99 -13.10
N ALA A 212 -8.59 -9.75 -13.07
CA ALA A 212 -8.76 -9.01 -11.82
C ALA A 212 -10.17 -9.17 -11.19
N ASN A 213 -11.17 -9.48 -12.00
CA ASN A 213 -12.56 -9.57 -11.57
C ASN A 213 -13.11 -11.01 -11.64
N MET A 214 -14.01 -11.30 -12.57
CA MET A 214 -14.76 -12.56 -12.55
C MET A 214 -13.91 -13.81 -12.75
N ARG A 215 -12.81 -13.76 -13.49
CA ARG A 215 -11.89 -14.91 -13.60
C ARG A 215 -11.16 -15.19 -12.29
N ALA A 216 -10.79 -14.13 -11.53
CA ALA A 216 -10.24 -14.32 -10.19
C ALA A 216 -11.29 -14.90 -9.23
N ALA A 217 -12.53 -14.41 -9.30
CA ALA A 217 -13.65 -14.96 -8.52
C ALA A 217 -13.92 -16.43 -8.85
N GLU A 218 -13.85 -16.82 -10.12
CA GLU A 218 -14.00 -18.21 -10.58
C GLU A 218 -12.86 -19.09 -10.03
N VAL A 219 -11.59 -18.65 -10.16
CA VAL A 219 -10.42 -19.37 -9.62
C VAL A 219 -10.53 -19.60 -8.12
N ALA A 220 -11.03 -18.61 -7.38
CA ALA A 220 -11.20 -18.68 -5.93
C ALA A 220 -12.48 -19.40 -5.48
N ASP A 221 -13.41 -19.67 -6.40
CA ASP A 221 -14.80 -20.05 -6.10
C ASP A 221 -15.43 -19.09 -5.08
N ALA A 222 -15.31 -17.79 -5.35
CA ALA A 222 -15.74 -16.73 -4.45
C ALA A 222 -17.21 -16.35 -4.67
N ALA A 223 -17.93 -16.11 -3.58
CA ALA A 223 -19.12 -15.28 -3.59
C ALA A 223 -18.73 -13.82 -3.80
N CYS A 224 -19.55 -13.03 -4.49
CA CYS A 224 -19.24 -11.65 -4.83
C CYS A 224 -20.24 -10.69 -4.18
N ILE A 225 -19.73 -9.53 -3.75
CA ILE A 225 -20.49 -8.36 -3.30
C ILE A 225 -20.18 -7.22 -4.26
N LEU A 226 -21.22 -6.57 -4.80
CA LEU A 226 -21.07 -5.40 -5.67
C LEU A 226 -21.19 -4.11 -4.85
N VAL A 227 -20.16 -3.29 -4.88
CA VAL A 227 -20.12 -1.98 -4.22
C VAL A 227 -20.42 -0.88 -5.24
N VAL A 228 -21.31 0.02 -4.87
CA VAL A 228 -21.80 1.12 -5.69
C VAL A 228 -21.60 2.44 -4.94
N ASN A 229 -20.83 3.38 -5.49
CA ASN A 229 -20.68 4.71 -4.92
C ASN A 229 -21.91 5.56 -5.27
N VAL A 230 -22.67 5.99 -4.26
CA VAL A 230 -23.90 6.77 -4.48
C VAL A 230 -23.70 8.28 -4.46
N GLU A 231 -22.50 8.76 -4.16
CA GLU A 231 -22.15 10.18 -4.29
C GLU A 231 -22.24 10.65 -5.75
N TRP A 232 -21.97 9.75 -6.70
CA TRP A 232 -22.02 10.06 -8.12
C TRP A 232 -23.42 9.88 -8.69
N GLY A 233 -23.88 10.84 -9.49
CA GLY A 233 -25.16 10.73 -10.21
C GLY A 233 -25.19 9.49 -11.10
N GLY A 234 -26.34 8.77 -11.12
CA GLY A 234 -26.52 7.57 -11.94
C GLY A 234 -26.09 6.26 -11.28
N SER A 235 -25.75 6.24 -10.00
CA SER A 235 -25.28 5.08 -9.25
C SER A 235 -26.13 3.82 -9.41
N PHE A 236 -27.48 3.95 -9.36
CA PHE A 236 -28.39 2.83 -9.60
C PHE A 236 -28.30 2.30 -11.03
N ALA A 237 -28.13 3.18 -12.04
CA ALA A 237 -27.94 2.76 -13.42
C ALA A 237 -26.62 2.01 -13.59
N TYR A 238 -25.55 2.44 -12.91
CA TYR A 238 -24.28 1.69 -12.89
C TYR A 238 -24.44 0.30 -12.28
N ALA A 239 -25.18 0.18 -11.16
CA ALA A 239 -25.46 -1.12 -10.55
C ALA A 239 -26.19 -2.07 -11.50
N VAL A 240 -27.32 -1.61 -12.07
CA VAL A 240 -28.11 -2.39 -13.03
C VAL A 240 -27.29 -2.72 -14.26
N GLY A 241 -26.63 -1.73 -14.87
CA GLY A 241 -25.81 -1.92 -16.07
C GLY A 241 -24.67 -2.91 -15.84
N THR A 242 -24.01 -2.85 -14.69
CA THR A 242 -22.93 -3.78 -14.33
C THR A 242 -23.44 -5.22 -14.29
N VAL A 243 -24.54 -5.48 -13.59
CA VAL A 243 -25.12 -6.82 -13.47
C VAL A 243 -25.62 -7.32 -14.82
N GLU A 244 -26.34 -6.48 -15.58
CA GLU A 244 -26.96 -6.88 -16.85
C GLU A 244 -25.93 -7.12 -18.00
N LEU A 245 -24.82 -6.42 -18.01
CA LEU A 245 -23.76 -6.60 -19.02
C LEU A 245 -22.90 -7.85 -18.76
N MET A 246 -22.92 -8.39 -17.55
CA MET A 246 -22.18 -9.61 -17.22
C MET A 246 -22.85 -10.86 -17.82
N PRO A 247 -22.07 -11.90 -18.21
CA PRO A 247 -22.60 -13.21 -18.58
C PRO A 247 -23.45 -13.82 -17.44
N GLU A 248 -24.52 -14.52 -17.79
CA GLU A 248 -25.46 -15.11 -16.83
C GLU A 248 -24.75 -16.02 -15.80
N LYS A 249 -23.76 -16.82 -16.24
CA LYS A 249 -22.96 -17.71 -15.37
C LYS A 249 -22.27 -16.95 -14.22
N ASP A 250 -21.87 -15.69 -14.47
CA ASP A 250 -21.11 -14.87 -13.53
C ASP A 250 -22.01 -13.98 -12.66
N ARG A 251 -23.18 -13.56 -13.19
CA ARG A 251 -24.21 -12.83 -12.41
C ARG A 251 -24.60 -13.60 -11.15
N GLY A 252 -24.74 -14.92 -11.25
CA GLY A 252 -25.07 -15.80 -10.14
C GLY A 252 -24.07 -15.80 -8.97
N ARG A 253 -22.85 -15.28 -9.16
CA ARG A 253 -21.86 -15.09 -8.10
C ARG A 253 -22.14 -13.85 -7.25
N ILE A 254 -22.84 -12.84 -7.78
CA ILE A 254 -23.19 -11.63 -7.01
C ILE A 254 -24.30 -11.98 -6.03
N LYS A 255 -24.00 -11.91 -4.73
CA LYS A 255 -24.89 -12.33 -3.64
C LYS A 255 -25.41 -11.17 -2.81
N GLY A 256 -24.86 -9.98 -2.99
CA GLY A 256 -25.27 -8.78 -2.28
C GLY A 256 -24.75 -7.51 -2.94
N ILE A 257 -25.41 -6.41 -2.64
CA ILE A 257 -25.02 -5.07 -3.09
C ILE A 257 -24.79 -4.20 -1.85
N ILE A 258 -23.75 -3.37 -1.88
CA ILE A 258 -23.48 -2.33 -0.88
C ILE A 258 -23.59 -0.97 -1.56
N LEU A 259 -24.46 -0.11 -1.07
CA LEU A 259 -24.54 1.30 -1.42
C LEU A 259 -23.57 2.06 -0.51
N ASN A 260 -22.47 2.54 -1.06
CA ASN A 260 -21.35 3.13 -0.32
C ASN A 260 -21.32 4.65 -0.51
N ASN A 261 -20.70 5.33 0.45
CA ASN A 261 -20.42 6.77 0.40
C ASN A 261 -21.69 7.64 0.37
N VAL A 262 -22.67 7.26 1.20
CA VAL A 262 -23.95 7.96 1.29
C VAL A 262 -23.80 9.25 2.08
N LEU A 263 -24.08 10.39 1.46
CA LEU A 263 -24.09 11.69 2.11
C LEU A 263 -25.48 11.99 2.71
N GLY A 264 -25.51 12.39 3.97
CA GLY A 264 -26.72 12.85 4.66
C GLY A 264 -27.58 11.71 5.21
N ASP A 265 -28.90 11.83 5.02
CA ASP A 265 -29.90 10.95 5.64
C ASP A 265 -30.01 9.61 4.90
N LEU A 266 -29.61 8.53 5.54
CA LEU A 266 -29.61 7.17 4.98
C LEU A 266 -31.03 6.67 4.66
N ASP A 267 -32.05 7.14 5.35
CA ASP A 267 -33.46 6.72 5.11
C ASP A 267 -33.97 7.20 3.74
N LYS A 268 -33.39 8.23 3.18
CA LYS A 268 -33.75 8.73 1.84
C LYS A 268 -33.31 7.82 0.71
N ILE A 269 -32.26 7.01 0.92
CA ILE A 269 -31.75 6.09 -0.10
C ILE A 269 -32.49 4.75 -0.08
N ARG A 270 -33.12 4.36 1.05
CA ARG A 270 -33.80 3.05 1.24
C ARG A 270 -34.82 2.72 0.15
N PRO A 271 -35.74 3.62 -0.24
CA PRO A 271 -36.69 3.32 -1.31
C PRO A 271 -36.05 3.01 -2.65
N GLY A 272 -34.86 3.61 -2.90
CA GLY A 272 -34.06 3.32 -4.08
C GLY A 272 -33.37 1.94 -3.98
N ALA A 273 -32.91 1.58 -2.79
CA ALA A 273 -32.30 0.28 -2.52
C ALA A 273 -33.32 -0.85 -2.71
N GLU A 274 -34.56 -0.72 -2.14
CA GLU A 274 -35.65 -1.68 -2.30
C GLU A 274 -36.01 -1.89 -3.78
N LYS A 275 -36.05 -0.80 -4.54
CA LYS A 275 -36.32 -0.87 -5.98
C LYS A 275 -35.21 -1.54 -6.78
N LEU A 276 -33.93 -1.33 -6.38
CA LEU A 276 -32.79 -2.01 -6.97
C LEU A 276 -32.85 -3.53 -6.72
N GLU A 277 -33.21 -3.94 -5.50
CA GLU A 277 -33.45 -5.35 -5.14
C GLU A 277 -34.55 -6.00 -6.01
N GLU A 278 -35.70 -5.30 -6.15
CA GLU A 278 -36.80 -5.77 -7.01
C GLU A 278 -36.34 -5.96 -8.48
N MET A 279 -35.53 -5.04 -8.99
CA MET A 279 -35.06 -5.08 -10.39
C MET A 279 -34.04 -6.20 -10.64
N LEU A 280 -33.13 -6.42 -9.71
CA LEU A 280 -31.99 -7.33 -9.90
C LEU A 280 -32.18 -8.71 -9.25
N GLY A 281 -33.10 -8.83 -8.30
CA GLY A 281 -33.25 -10.04 -7.48
C GLY A 281 -32.03 -10.30 -6.57
N ILE A 282 -31.24 -9.28 -6.30
CA ILE A 282 -30.03 -9.34 -5.47
C ILE A 282 -30.24 -8.42 -4.27
N PRO A 283 -30.06 -8.88 -3.01
CA PRO A 283 -30.30 -8.07 -1.83
C PRO A 283 -29.28 -6.92 -1.70
N VAL A 284 -29.76 -5.75 -1.27
CA VAL A 284 -28.90 -4.65 -0.79
C VAL A 284 -28.59 -4.92 0.69
N ILE A 285 -27.40 -5.44 0.94
CA ILE A 285 -26.95 -5.87 2.27
C ILE A 285 -26.28 -4.76 3.08
N GLY A 286 -26.15 -3.57 2.52
CA GLY A 286 -25.53 -2.46 3.24
C GLY A 286 -25.78 -1.10 2.61
N ILE A 287 -25.93 -0.11 3.48
CA ILE A 287 -25.99 1.32 3.15
C ILE A 287 -24.98 2.01 4.05
N ILE A 288 -23.82 2.35 3.49
CA ILE A 288 -22.65 2.84 4.24
C ILE A 288 -22.55 4.36 4.11
N PRO A 289 -22.54 5.09 5.23
CA PRO A 289 -22.38 6.54 5.20
C PRO A 289 -20.99 6.96 4.71
N HIS A 290 -20.90 8.19 4.22
CA HIS A 290 -19.60 8.82 3.97
C HIS A 290 -18.84 8.96 5.29
N MET A 291 -17.57 8.52 5.29
CA MET A 291 -16.68 8.60 6.44
C MET A 291 -15.41 9.37 6.06
N SER A 292 -15.05 10.36 6.85
CA SER A 292 -13.74 11.03 6.76
C SER A 292 -12.73 10.25 7.57
N LEU A 293 -11.80 9.58 6.90
CA LEU A 293 -10.80 8.72 7.51
C LEU A 293 -9.39 9.13 7.09
N ASP A 294 -8.45 9.09 8.03
CA ASP A 294 -7.03 9.29 7.78
C ASP A 294 -6.37 7.95 7.48
N LEU A 295 -6.68 7.41 6.30
CA LEU A 295 -6.12 6.17 5.78
C LEU A 295 -5.30 6.46 4.50
N PRO A 296 -4.21 5.70 4.28
CA PRO A 296 -3.41 5.82 3.07
C PRO A 296 -4.24 5.65 1.80
N SER A 297 -4.05 6.54 0.85
CA SER A 297 -4.76 6.48 -0.45
C SER A 297 -4.18 5.40 -1.35
N GLU A 298 -5.04 4.75 -2.16
CA GLU A 298 -4.64 3.66 -3.05
C GLU A 298 -3.84 4.15 -4.26
N ASP A 299 -4.36 5.14 -4.98
CA ASP A 299 -3.87 5.54 -6.29
C ASP A 299 -3.55 7.02 -6.42
N SER A 300 -2.60 7.31 -7.33
CA SER A 300 -2.26 8.68 -7.74
C SER A 300 -3.41 9.41 -8.46
N GLU A 301 -4.45 8.71 -8.91
CA GLU A 301 -5.65 9.36 -9.47
C GLU A 301 -6.43 10.15 -8.40
N ALA A 302 -6.42 9.68 -7.15
CA ALA A 302 -6.94 10.45 -6.02
C ALA A 302 -6.26 11.82 -5.81
N PHE A 303 -5.09 12.02 -6.45
CA PHE A 303 -4.36 13.28 -6.46
C PHE A 303 -4.74 14.24 -7.57
N ARG A 304 -5.43 13.78 -8.62
CA ARG A 304 -5.79 14.68 -9.74
C ARG A 304 -6.67 15.82 -9.26
N ASP A 305 -7.54 15.56 -8.29
CA ASP A 305 -8.51 16.51 -7.76
C ASP A 305 -8.15 17.08 -6.37
N ARG A 306 -7.15 16.53 -5.67
CA ARG A 306 -6.70 17.01 -4.35
C ARG A 306 -5.43 17.83 -4.49
N THR A 307 -5.57 19.16 -4.44
CA THR A 307 -4.41 20.06 -4.44
C THR A 307 -3.90 20.35 -3.03
N SER A 308 -4.76 20.33 -2.01
CA SER A 308 -4.39 20.65 -0.62
C SER A 308 -5.16 19.81 0.39
N ARG A 309 -4.51 19.44 1.51
CA ARG A 309 -5.12 18.78 2.65
C ARG A 309 -4.58 19.36 3.97
N GLY A 310 -5.45 19.41 4.98
CA GLY A 310 -5.15 20.04 6.26
C GLY A 310 -5.56 21.51 6.30
N THR A 311 -5.64 22.06 7.48
CA THR A 311 -5.97 23.47 7.75
C THR A 311 -5.02 24.08 8.80
N GLY A 312 -3.85 23.44 8.97
CA GLY A 312 -2.85 23.85 9.92
C GLY A 312 -2.07 25.08 9.50
N THR A 313 -1.31 25.61 10.44
CA THR A 313 -0.56 26.87 10.31
C THR A 313 0.63 26.73 9.35
N LEU A 314 1.32 25.57 9.39
CA LEU A 314 2.53 25.36 8.60
C LEU A 314 2.19 24.91 7.18
N HIS A 315 2.65 25.64 6.17
CA HIS A 315 2.42 25.32 4.76
C HIS A 315 3.59 24.51 4.20
N ILE A 316 3.34 23.25 3.87
CA ILE A 316 4.31 22.32 3.28
C ILE A 316 3.98 22.08 1.81
N ALA A 317 4.87 22.50 0.91
CA ALA A 317 4.76 22.21 -0.51
C ALA A 317 5.37 20.85 -0.84
N VAL A 318 4.59 19.95 -1.42
CA VAL A 318 5.05 18.69 -2.01
C VAL A 318 5.12 18.86 -3.52
N VAL A 319 6.28 18.64 -4.10
CA VAL A 319 6.47 18.78 -5.55
C VAL A 319 5.63 17.73 -6.28
N LYS A 320 4.64 18.16 -7.07
CA LYS A 320 3.76 17.29 -7.86
C LYS A 320 4.47 16.79 -9.12
N LEU A 321 5.36 15.81 -8.95
CA LEU A 321 6.09 15.22 -10.06
C LEU A 321 5.13 14.44 -10.99
N PRO A 322 5.34 14.47 -12.33
CA PRO A 322 4.48 13.76 -13.28
C PRO A 322 4.37 12.25 -13.06
N ARG A 323 5.41 11.65 -12.48
CA ARG A 323 5.48 10.21 -12.18
C ARG A 323 5.72 9.95 -10.71
N ILE A 324 5.11 10.80 -9.86
CA ILE A 324 5.20 10.65 -8.41
C ILE A 324 4.91 9.20 -8.00
N ALA A 325 5.71 8.65 -7.11
CA ALA A 325 5.59 7.30 -6.59
C ALA A 325 5.71 7.33 -5.06
N ASN A 326 5.05 6.38 -4.39
CA ASN A 326 5.03 6.26 -2.93
C ASN A 326 4.64 7.58 -2.22
N PHE A 327 3.68 8.26 -2.79
CA PHE A 327 3.21 9.56 -2.29
C PHE A 327 2.63 9.50 -0.86
N THR A 328 2.28 8.32 -0.37
CA THR A 328 1.86 8.10 1.03
C THR A 328 2.96 8.35 2.05
N ASP A 329 4.21 8.57 1.63
CA ASP A 329 5.28 9.01 2.52
C ASP A 329 4.97 10.31 3.25
N ILE A 330 4.08 11.15 2.69
CA ILE A 330 3.70 12.44 3.29
C ILE A 330 2.42 12.37 4.14
N ASP A 331 1.67 11.26 4.10
CA ASP A 331 0.41 11.13 4.83
C ASP A 331 0.55 11.44 6.34
N PRO A 332 1.66 11.06 7.02
CA PRO A 332 1.85 11.42 8.42
C PRO A 332 1.90 12.92 8.70
N LEU A 333 2.19 13.75 7.70
CA LEU A 333 2.18 15.20 7.88
C LEU A 333 0.75 15.75 8.06
N TYR A 334 -0.28 15.06 7.53
CA TYR A 334 -1.68 15.48 7.70
C TYR A 334 -2.19 15.34 9.13
N THR A 335 -1.48 14.60 9.98
CA THR A 335 -1.85 14.43 11.39
C THR A 335 -1.31 15.55 12.30
N GLU A 336 -0.54 16.47 11.72
CA GLU A 336 0.11 17.59 12.41
C GLU A 336 -0.62 18.92 12.14
N ASP A 337 -0.17 20.00 12.77
CA ASP A 337 -0.68 21.36 12.49
C ASP A 337 -0.11 21.91 11.17
N THR A 338 -0.41 21.20 10.08
CA THR A 338 0.11 21.52 8.74
C THR A 338 -1.01 21.66 7.72
N THR A 339 -0.73 22.47 6.70
CA THR A 339 -1.42 22.43 5.40
C THR A 339 -0.42 21.91 4.38
N VAL A 340 -0.70 20.73 3.82
CA VAL A 340 0.15 20.08 2.81
C VAL A 340 -0.47 20.27 1.44
N GLU A 341 0.27 20.86 0.52
CA GLU A 341 -0.18 21.15 -0.84
C GLU A 341 0.71 20.50 -1.89
N PHE A 342 0.12 19.81 -2.86
CA PHE A 342 0.82 19.34 -4.05
C PHE A 342 0.93 20.46 -5.06
N VAL A 343 2.15 20.96 -5.29
CA VAL A 343 2.42 22.11 -6.14
C VAL A 343 3.08 21.71 -7.46
N ASP A 344 2.64 22.31 -8.55
CA ASP A 344 3.17 22.13 -9.90
C ASP A 344 3.65 23.45 -10.53
N SER A 345 3.87 24.48 -9.69
CA SER A 345 4.30 25.82 -10.11
C SER A 345 5.41 26.38 -9.23
N ALA A 346 6.22 27.25 -9.82
CA ALA A 346 7.29 27.95 -9.10
C ALA A 346 6.77 28.84 -7.96
N ASP A 347 5.58 29.40 -8.10
CA ASP A 347 4.98 30.26 -7.07
C ASP A 347 4.55 29.45 -5.85
N GLY A 348 3.98 28.25 -6.05
CA GLY A 348 3.66 27.31 -4.97
C GLY A 348 4.90 26.91 -4.17
N ILE A 349 6.04 26.71 -4.83
CA ILE A 349 7.32 26.43 -4.15
C ILE A 349 7.77 27.64 -3.30
N ARG A 350 7.70 28.87 -3.86
CA ARG A 350 8.21 30.07 -3.15
C ARG A 350 7.34 30.50 -1.96
N SER A 351 6.09 30.08 -1.93
CA SER A 351 5.15 30.42 -0.84
C SER A 351 5.22 29.45 0.34
N ALA A 352 5.97 28.35 0.24
CA ALA A 352 5.99 27.31 1.23
C ALA A 352 6.91 27.60 2.43
N ASP A 353 6.53 27.12 3.61
CA ASP A 353 7.33 27.10 4.82
C ASP A 353 8.31 25.89 4.86
N ALA A 354 8.02 24.86 4.11
CA ALA A 354 8.91 23.69 3.88
C ALA A 354 8.59 23.04 2.52
N ILE A 355 9.57 22.31 1.96
CA ILE A 355 9.45 21.65 0.66
C ILE A 355 9.77 20.17 0.81
N VAL A 356 8.92 19.31 0.22
CA VAL A 356 9.20 17.88 0.04
C VAL A 356 9.30 17.56 -1.44
N ILE A 357 10.45 16.99 -1.85
CA ILE A 357 10.65 16.44 -3.20
C ILE A 357 10.45 14.92 -3.07
N PRO A 358 9.31 14.39 -3.50
CA PRO A 358 8.93 12.99 -3.25
C PRO A 358 9.66 12.01 -4.15
N GLY A 359 9.41 10.72 -3.93
CA GLY A 359 9.83 9.65 -4.82
C GLY A 359 9.16 9.74 -6.19
N THR A 360 9.85 9.24 -7.21
CA THR A 360 9.31 9.17 -8.57
C THR A 360 9.71 7.86 -9.26
N LYS A 361 8.91 7.44 -10.24
CA LYS A 361 9.20 6.27 -11.08
C LYS A 361 10.28 6.53 -12.13
N ASN A 362 10.54 7.77 -12.48
CA ASN A 362 11.57 8.16 -13.44
C ASN A 362 12.22 9.49 -13.02
N THR A 363 13.34 9.37 -12.34
CA THR A 363 14.04 10.50 -11.71
C THR A 363 14.54 11.52 -12.74
N ILE A 364 15.12 11.06 -13.85
CA ILE A 364 15.75 11.95 -14.86
C ILE A 364 14.70 12.71 -15.64
N ASP A 365 13.67 12.03 -16.16
CA ASP A 365 12.62 12.70 -16.93
C ASP A 365 11.83 13.71 -16.08
N ASP A 366 11.61 13.41 -14.79
CA ASP A 366 10.90 14.33 -13.89
C ASP A 366 11.79 15.50 -13.46
N LEU A 367 13.11 15.30 -13.34
CA LEU A 367 14.05 16.39 -13.12
C LEU A 367 14.11 17.34 -14.35
N GLU A 368 14.12 16.79 -15.56
CA GLU A 368 14.03 17.62 -16.78
C GLU A 368 12.70 18.38 -16.88
N TRP A 369 11.61 17.78 -16.43
CA TRP A 369 10.32 18.46 -16.32
C TRP A 369 10.38 19.63 -15.33
N LEU A 370 11.04 19.49 -14.17
CA LEU A 370 11.25 20.59 -13.21
C LEU A 370 12.04 21.75 -13.83
N LYS A 371 13.06 21.46 -14.63
CA LYS A 371 13.82 22.48 -15.36
C LYS A 371 12.96 23.21 -16.39
N GLY A 372 12.11 22.46 -17.09
CA GLY A 372 11.28 22.99 -18.17
C GLY A 372 10.15 23.92 -17.70
N ASN A 373 9.72 23.86 -16.44
CA ASN A 373 8.62 24.67 -15.89
C ASN A 373 9.06 25.72 -14.85
N GLY A 374 10.36 25.89 -14.64
CA GLY A 374 10.90 26.90 -13.72
C GLY A 374 10.84 26.52 -12.23
N MET A 375 10.38 25.32 -11.88
CA MET A 375 10.36 24.85 -10.49
C MET A 375 11.77 24.51 -10.00
N PHE A 376 12.65 24.07 -10.89
CA PHE A 376 14.04 23.76 -10.56
C PHE A 376 14.75 24.98 -9.92
N GLU A 377 14.67 26.14 -10.55
CA GLU A 377 15.23 27.39 -10.03
C GLU A 377 14.51 27.83 -8.76
N ALA A 378 13.17 27.70 -8.72
CA ALA A 378 12.41 28.05 -7.53
C ALA A 378 12.84 27.22 -6.30
N ILE A 379 13.06 25.91 -6.46
CA ILE A 379 13.56 25.04 -5.38
C ILE A 379 14.99 25.46 -4.99
N ARG A 380 15.87 25.74 -5.95
CA ARG A 380 17.23 26.22 -5.66
C ARG A 380 17.24 27.54 -4.89
N ASP A 381 16.35 28.46 -5.25
CA ASP A 381 16.21 29.77 -4.58
C ASP A 381 15.77 29.61 -3.10
N MET A 382 15.12 28.52 -2.73
CA MET A 382 14.67 28.26 -1.37
C MET A 382 15.73 27.60 -0.47
N ARG A 383 16.88 27.21 -1.02
CA ARG A 383 18.02 26.66 -0.27
C ARG A 383 18.42 27.57 0.90
N GLY A 384 18.51 27.01 2.11
CA GLY A 384 18.87 27.71 3.33
C GLY A 384 17.80 28.70 3.84
N LYS A 385 16.62 28.80 3.18
CA LYS A 385 15.51 29.64 3.64
C LYS A 385 14.44 28.82 4.36
N VAL A 386 14.16 27.62 3.86
CA VAL A 386 13.18 26.69 4.42
C VAL A 386 13.76 25.26 4.45
N PRO A 387 13.26 24.37 5.31
CA PRO A 387 13.61 22.96 5.27
C PRO A 387 13.21 22.31 3.94
N ILE A 388 14.14 21.52 3.36
CA ILE A 388 13.90 20.75 2.13
C ILE A 388 14.21 19.28 2.39
N LEU A 389 13.22 18.40 2.16
CA LEU A 389 13.35 16.95 2.28
C LEU A 389 13.23 16.30 0.90
N GLY A 390 14.25 15.56 0.47
CA GLY A 390 14.19 14.70 -0.71
C GLY A 390 14.05 13.23 -0.32
N ILE A 391 13.08 12.53 -0.91
CA ILE A 391 12.84 11.11 -0.66
C ILE A 391 13.09 10.33 -1.96
N CYS A 392 13.92 9.29 -1.92
CA CYS A 392 14.21 8.37 -3.02
C CYS A 392 14.64 9.11 -4.31
N GLY A 393 13.81 9.19 -5.35
CA GLY A 393 14.09 9.98 -6.56
C GLY A 393 14.31 11.47 -6.26
N GLY A 394 13.55 12.03 -5.31
CA GLY A 394 13.76 13.40 -4.83
C GLY A 394 15.13 13.60 -4.20
N TYR A 395 15.61 12.63 -3.43
CA TYR A 395 16.96 12.66 -2.88
C TYR A 395 18.03 12.60 -3.98
N GLN A 396 17.85 11.75 -5.00
CA GLN A 396 18.75 11.70 -6.17
C GLN A 396 18.80 13.05 -6.90
N MET A 397 17.65 13.73 -7.08
CA MET A 397 17.55 15.05 -7.70
C MET A 397 18.32 16.15 -6.92
N MET A 398 18.45 15.99 -5.59
CA MET A 398 19.22 16.93 -4.75
C MET A 398 20.72 16.82 -4.94
N GLY A 399 21.21 15.76 -5.56
CA GLY A 399 22.62 15.56 -5.89
C GLY A 399 23.14 16.54 -6.95
N ARG A 400 24.43 16.44 -7.26
CA ARG A 400 25.10 17.28 -8.24
C ARG A 400 24.88 16.80 -9.67
N VAL A 401 25.06 15.50 -9.91
CA VAL A 401 24.94 14.88 -11.25
C VAL A 401 24.27 13.52 -11.14
N LEU A 402 23.40 13.24 -12.10
CA LEU A 402 22.76 11.95 -12.33
C LEU A 402 23.33 11.34 -13.63
N HIS A 403 24.01 10.20 -13.51
CA HIS A 403 24.69 9.51 -14.60
C HIS A 403 23.87 8.32 -15.11
N ASP A 404 23.34 8.41 -16.32
CA ASP A 404 22.61 7.34 -16.99
C ASP A 404 23.20 7.04 -18.38
N PRO A 405 24.43 6.48 -18.43
CA PRO A 405 25.16 6.31 -19.69
C PRO A 405 24.47 5.38 -20.68
N LYS A 406 23.50 4.57 -20.23
CA LYS A 406 22.78 3.59 -21.05
C LYS A 406 21.31 3.95 -21.30
N GLY A 407 20.80 5.03 -20.72
CA GLY A 407 19.37 5.39 -20.80
C GLY A 407 18.47 4.36 -20.11
N ILE A 408 18.87 3.88 -18.93
CA ILE A 408 18.12 2.89 -18.14
C ILE A 408 16.93 3.56 -17.47
N GLU A 409 17.15 4.77 -16.97
CA GLU A 409 16.18 5.57 -16.23
C GLU A 409 15.51 6.60 -17.12
N GLY A 410 16.29 7.41 -17.83
CA GLY A 410 15.81 8.49 -18.70
C GLY A 410 15.52 8.04 -20.14
N LYS A 411 14.85 8.91 -20.90
CA LYS A 411 14.60 8.69 -22.33
C LYS A 411 15.85 8.77 -23.18
N THR A 412 16.85 9.54 -22.70
CA THR A 412 18.13 9.76 -23.38
C THR A 412 19.27 9.41 -22.46
N ALA A 413 20.23 8.66 -22.99
CA ALA A 413 21.45 8.35 -22.25
C ALA A 413 22.32 9.62 -22.04
N GLY A 414 22.98 9.72 -20.90
CA GLY A 414 23.90 10.83 -20.60
C GLY A 414 23.88 11.26 -19.14
N ASP A 415 24.51 12.39 -18.90
CA ASP A 415 24.58 13.04 -17.59
C ASP A 415 23.53 14.13 -17.49
N THR A 416 22.87 14.22 -16.35
CA THR A 416 21.87 15.24 -16.03
C THR A 416 22.29 16.00 -14.78
N GLU A 417 22.34 17.34 -14.85
CA GLU A 417 22.63 18.19 -13.68
C GLU A 417 21.47 18.13 -12.70
N GLY A 418 21.77 17.83 -11.42
CA GLY A 418 20.83 17.89 -10.32
C GLY A 418 20.72 19.28 -9.69
N LEU A 419 19.99 19.36 -8.56
CA LEU A 419 19.82 20.62 -7.81
C LEU A 419 21.12 21.15 -7.18
N GLY A 420 22.14 20.27 -7.01
CA GLY A 420 23.42 20.66 -6.45
C GLY A 420 23.37 21.04 -4.96
N PHE A 421 22.41 20.51 -4.24
CA PHE A 421 22.28 20.70 -2.79
C PHE A 421 23.28 19.85 -2.00
N PHE A 422 23.59 18.67 -2.54
CA PHE A 422 24.60 17.75 -2.05
C PHE A 422 25.68 17.53 -3.11
N ASP A 423 26.92 17.26 -2.69
CA ASP A 423 28.00 16.87 -3.60
C ASP A 423 27.90 15.41 -4.06
N ASN A 424 26.77 14.79 -3.83
CA ASN A 424 26.45 13.42 -4.21
C ASN A 424 26.26 13.28 -5.73
N GLU A 425 26.58 12.09 -6.24
CA GLU A 425 26.33 11.70 -7.62
C GLU A 425 25.59 10.37 -7.66
N SER A 426 24.59 10.25 -8.56
CA SER A 426 23.78 9.04 -8.70
C SER A 426 24.03 8.36 -10.03
N TYR A 427 24.08 7.00 -10.06
CA TYR A 427 24.51 6.20 -11.20
C TYR A 427 23.49 5.12 -11.55
N TRP A 428 23.15 4.97 -12.82
CA TRP A 428 22.33 3.89 -13.41
C TRP A 428 23.20 3.09 -14.39
N GLU A 429 23.99 2.13 -13.89
CA GLU A 429 24.89 1.32 -14.73
C GLU A 429 24.23 0.02 -15.22
N GLU A 430 23.38 -0.58 -14.40
CA GLU A 430 22.67 -1.82 -14.64
C GLU A 430 21.23 -1.73 -14.15
N TYR A 431 20.32 -2.54 -14.73
CA TYR A 431 18.98 -2.67 -14.22
C TYR A 431 18.98 -3.46 -12.92
N LYS A 432 19.33 -2.78 -11.82
CA LYS A 432 19.40 -3.35 -10.49
C LYS A 432 18.46 -2.60 -9.56
N LYS A 433 17.35 -3.24 -9.21
CA LYS A 433 16.39 -2.70 -8.26
C LYS A 433 16.74 -3.13 -6.85
N ARG A 434 16.86 -2.17 -5.94
CA ARG A 434 17.00 -2.41 -4.51
C ARG A 434 15.61 -2.42 -3.88
N THR A 435 15.29 -3.47 -3.11
CA THR A 435 14.05 -3.60 -2.34
C THR A 435 14.41 -4.17 -0.98
N VAL A 436 14.40 -3.34 0.06
CA VAL A 436 14.82 -3.71 1.42
C VAL A 436 13.90 -3.03 2.42
N ARG A 437 13.57 -3.71 3.52
CA ARG A 437 12.93 -3.10 4.68
C ARG A 437 14.00 -2.67 5.67
N ASP A 438 13.90 -1.46 6.19
CA ASP A 438 14.92 -0.82 6.99
C ASP A 438 14.44 -0.50 8.40
N ARG A 439 15.38 -0.65 9.34
CA ARG A 439 15.34 -0.07 10.67
C ARG A 439 16.62 0.71 10.90
N CYS A 440 16.50 1.92 11.35
CA CYS A 440 17.64 2.78 11.56
C CYS A 440 17.40 3.75 12.72
N VAL A 441 18.48 4.42 13.13
CA VAL A 441 18.43 5.51 14.10
C VAL A 441 19.06 6.75 13.51
N MET A 442 18.53 7.92 13.86
CA MET A 442 19.16 9.17 13.49
C MET A 442 20.54 9.29 14.12
N ILE A 443 21.53 9.73 13.35
CA ILE A 443 22.94 9.82 13.83
C ILE A 443 23.13 10.82 14.95
N ASP A 444 22.30 11.85 15.00
CA ASP A 444 22.30 12.86 16.08
C ASP A 444 21.64 12.39 17.39
N GLY A 445 21.20 11.14 17.47
CA GLY A 445 20.54 10.58 18.63
C GLY A 445 19.04 10.89 18.72
N GLY A 446 18.43 11.38 17.64
CA GLY A 446 17.04 11.83 17.59
C GLY A 446 15.97 10.75 17.61
N GLY A 447 16.32 9.46 17.64
CA GLY A 447 15.37 8.36 17.77
C GLY A 447 15.36 7.35 16.61
N GLU A 448 14.47 6.36 16.72
CA GLU A 448 14.33 5.27 15.75
C GLU A 448 13.43 5.67 14.58
N VAL A 449 13.75 5.12 13.40
CA VAL A 449 12.99 5.25 12.17
C VAL A 449 12.84 3.85 11.56
N GLU A 450 11.66 3.54 11.08
CA GLU A 450 11.37 2.34 10.28
C GLU A 450 10.88 2.75 8.90
N GLY A 451 11.28 1.99 7.89
CA GLY A 451 10.86 2.27 6.52
C GLY A 451 11.32 1.19 5.54
N TYR A 452 11.47 1.56 4.28
CA TYR A 452 11.92 0.65 3.24
C TYR A 452 12.59 1.41 2.09
N GLU A 453 13.53 0.77 1.44
CA GLU A 453 14.13 1.27 0.19
C GLU A 453 13.54 0.52 -1.00
N ILE A 454 13.16 1.27 -2.03
CA ILE A 454 12.69 0.73 -3.30
C ILE A 454 13.12 1.64 -4.44
N HIS A 455 14.33 1.45 -4.95
CA HIS A 455 14.89 2.34 -5.95
C HIS A 455 15.77 1.61 -6.97
N MET A 456 16.00 2.26 -8.08
CA MET A 456 17.08 2.02 -9.03
C MET A 456 18.10 3.13 -8.90
N GLY A 457 19.28 2.93 -9.46
CA GLY A 457 20.39 3.85 -9.27
C GLY A 457 21.01 3.75 -7.88
N MET A 458 22.28 4.07 -7.81
CA MET A 458 23.08 4.08 -6.58
C MET A 458 23.72 5.44 -6.44
N THR A 459 23.68 6.00 -5.22
CA THR A 459 24.29 7.32 -4.93
C THR A 459 25.63 7.14 -4.22
N ASP A 460 26.66 7.76 -4.77
CA ASP A 460 27.95 7.96 -4.08
C ASP A 460 27.80 9.15 -3.12
N VAL A 461 27.64 8.83 -1.84
CA VAL A 461 27.35 9.82 -0.79
C VAL A 461 28.63 10.50 -0.34
N LYS A 462 28.68 11.83 -0.43
CA LYS A 462 29.81 12.67 0.03
C LYS A 462 29.49 13.45 1.30
N GLU A 463 28.25 13.43 1.72
CA GLU A 463 27.74 14.24 2.81
C GLU A 463 27.75 13.52 4.17
N LYS A 464 27.52 14.28 5.25
CA LYS A 464 27.22 13.71 6.55
C LYS A 464 25.97 12.84 6.42
N PRO A 465 26.04 11.55 6.83
CA PRO A 465 24.88 10.68 6.74
C PRO A 465 23.79 11.10 7.73
N LEU A 466 22.52 10.80 7.37
CA LEU A 466 21.36 11.12 8.18
C LEU A 466 21.03 9.99 9.18
N PHE A 467 21.15 8.74 8.75
CA PHE A 467 20.79 7.54 9.51
C PHE A 467 21.93 6.53 9.63
N ARG A 468 21.87 5.75 10.72
CA ARG A 468 22.66 4.53 10.92
C ARG A 468 21.72 3.34 10.96
N MET A 469 21.98 2.35 10.14
CA MET A 469 21.15 1.14 10.06
C MET A 469 21.34 0.27 11.32
N THR A 470 20.25 -0.31 11.78
CA THR A 470 20.23 -1.20 12.97
C THR A 470 19.80 -2.62 12.64
N ALA A 471 19.34 -2.89 11.40
CA ALA A 471 19.05 -4.22 10.92
C ALA A 471 20.29 -5.12 10.98
N VAL A 472 20.12 -6.39 11.32
CA VAL A 472 21.23 -7.33 11.61
C VAL A 472 22.17 -7.50 10.42
N ASP A 473 21.62 -7.56 9.22
CA ASP A 473 22.34 -7.73 7.94
C ASP A 473 22.96 -6.44 7.41
N ARG A 474 22.60 -5.28 7.98
CA ARG A 474 23.08 -3.94 7.57
C ARG A 474 23.64 -3.15 8.74
N ARG A 475 24.00 -3.83 9.83
CA ARG A 475 24.51 -3.16 11.01
C ARG A 475 25.73 -2.32 10.68
N ASP A 476 25.70 -1.05 11.13
CA ASP A 476 26.75 -0.04 10.93
C ASP A 476 26.82 0.57 9.52
N GLU A 477 25.98 0.15 8.58
CA GLU A 477 25.79 0.93 7.35
C GLU A 477 25.17 2.29 7.69
N VAL A 478 25.49 3.28 6.88
CA VAL A 478 24.92 4.62 6.99
C VAL A 478 24.11 4.96 5.74
N GLU A 479 23.09 5.80 5.90
CA GLU A 479 22.17 6.15 4.84
C GLU A 479 21.80 7.63 4.90
N GLY A 480 21.45 8.19 3.71
CA GLY A 480 20.97 9.54 3.54
C GLY A 480 22.07 10.59 3.60
N SER A 481 21.66 11.85 3.50
CA SER A 481 22.52 13.03 3.53
C SER A 481 21.88 14.16 4.28
N VAL A 482 22.68 14.92 5.03
CA VAL A 482 22.19 16.09 5.77
C VAL A 482 23.17 17.24 5.70
N ARG A 483 22.65 18.46 5.45
CA ARG A 483 23.32 19.75 5.69
C ARG A 483 22.43 20.56 6.64
N GLU A 484 22.73 20.48 7.93
CA GLU A 484 21.87 21.09 8.98
C GLU A 484 21.85 22.61 8.91
N ASP A 485 22.98 23.23 8.55
CA ASP A 485 23.13 24.67 8.37
C ASP A 485 22.29 25.26 7.24
N GLU A 486 21.94 24.42 6.25
CA GLU A 486 21.09 24.76 5.11
C GLU A 486 19.70 24.11 5.19
N MET A 487 19.41 23.36 6.25
CA MET A 487 18.16 22.64 6.48
C MET A 487 17.82 21.65 5.35
N LEU A 488 18.84 20.96 4.79
CA LEU A 488 18.70 20.01 3.70
C LEU A 488 18.77 18.58 4.20
N TYR A 489 17.81 17.77 3.82
CA TYR A 489 17.67 16.36 4.20
C TYR A 489 17.35 15.52 2.98
N GLY A 490 18.07 14.43 2.81
CA GLY A 490 17.83 13.48 1.72
C GLY A 490 17.98 12.05 2.19
N THR A 491 17.08 11.16 1.76
CA THR A 491 17.07 9.73 2.13
C THR A 491 16.45 8.88 1.05
N TYR A 492 16.89 7.62 0.96
CA TYR A 492 16.22 6.60 0.16
C TYR A 492 15.04 5.95 0.90
N ILE A 493 14.94 6.15 2.22
CA ILE A 493 13.97 5.48 3.06
C ILE A 493 12.58 6.08 2.85
N HIS A 494 11.69 5.30 2.27
CA HIS A 494 10.25 5.56 2.25
C HIS A 494 9.64 5.24 3.62
N GLY A 495 8.56 5.93 4.00
CA GLY A 495 7.96 5.83 5.33
C GLY A 495 8.80 6.50 6.43
N VAL A 496 9.79 7.31 6.07
CA VAL A 496 10.69 8.02 7.00
C VAL A 496 9.93 8.91 7.99
N LEU A 497 8.75 9.37 7.63
CA LEU A 497 7.86 10.20 8.45
C LEU A 497 6.85 9.40 9.27
N ASP A 498 6.71 8.07 9.06
CA ASP A 498 5.71 7.24 9.76
C ASP A 498 5.96 7.24 11.28
N LYS A 499 7.24 7.13 11.69
CA LYS A 499 7.61 7.22 13.11
C LYS A 499 7.79 8.66 13.58
N PRO A 500 7.43 8.97 14.85
CA PRO A 500 7.44 10.34 15.36
C PRO A 500 8.79 11.04 15.28
N ALA A 501 9.88 10.31 15.46
CA ALA A 501 11.21 10.86 15.71
C ALA A 501 11.69 11.83 14.61
N PHE A 502 11.76 11.36 13.36
CA PHE A 502 12.22 12.21 12.25
C PHE A 502 11.16 13.24 11.85
N ARG A 503 9.86 12.88 11.90
CA ARG A 503 8.77 13.82 11.62
C ARG A 503 8.81 15.03 12.57
N LYS A 504 8.97 14.79 13.88
CA LYS A 504 9.12 15.84 14.88
C LYS A 504 10.31 16.74 14.56
N LYS A 505 11.47 16.16 14.25
CA LYS A 505 12.66 16.92 13.87
C LYS A 505 12.38 17.79 12.65
N PHE A 506 11.82 17.23 11.58
CA PHE A 506 11.53 17.96 10.35
C PHE A 506 10.57 19.13 10.59
N ILE A 507 9.45 18.90 11.28
CA ILE A 507 8.44 19.94 11.55
C ILE A 507 9.02 21.02 12.48
N SER A 508 9.83 20.65 13.48
CA SER A 508 10.40 21.62 14.44
C SER A 508 11.33 22.67 13.80
N MET A 509 11.82 22.43 12.60
CA MET A 509 12.65 23.36 11.85
C MET A 509 11.86 24.36 11.02
N ILE A 510 10.58 24.08 10.78
CA ILE A 510 9.73 24.92 9.93
C ILE A 510 9.38 26.19 10.71
N LYS A 511 9.46 27.32 10.02
CA LYS A 511 9.08 28.63 10.55
C LYS A 511 7.99 29.22 9.68
N HIS A 512 6.92 29.68 10.29
CA HIS A 512 5.89 30.45 9.61
C HIS A 512 6.11 31.96 9.90
N ASP A 513 6.17 32.79 8.85
CA ASP A 513 6.51 34.21 8.97
C ASP A 513 7.81 34.48 9.79
N GLY A 514 8.79 33.60 9.65
CA GLY A 514 10.08 33.68 10.35
C GLY A 514 10.05 33.30 11.83
N LYS A 515 8.91 32.85 12.36
CA LYS A 515 8.73 32.44 13.75
C LYS A 515 8.62 30.92 13.86
N ALA A 516 9.26 30.35 14.88
CA ALA A 516 9.06 28.94 15.22
C ALA A 516 7.61 28.72 15.70
N VAL A 517 6.99 27.66 15.20
CA VAL A 517 5.66 27.21 15.63
C VAL A 517 5.84 26.09 16.65
N PRO A 518 5.11 26.08 17.76
CA PRO A 518 5.17 24.98 18.72
C PRO A 518 4.76 23.67 18.05
N VAL A 519 5.59 22.65 18.20
CA VAL A 519 5.31 21.30 17.68
C VAL A 519 4.84 20.44 18.84
N SER A 520 3.65 19.85 18.72
CA SER A 520 3.16 18.82 19.64
C SER A 520 4.02 17.56 19.53
N GLU A 521 3.90 16.65 20.51
CA GLU A 521 4.52 15.33 20.37
C GLU A 521 3.74 14.56 19.29
N PRO A 522 4.36 14.20 18.15
CA PRO A 522 3.68 13.49 17.09
C PRO A 522 3.27 12.08 17.55
N GLU A 523 2.07 11.66 17.16
CA GLU A 523 1.59 10.29 17.37
C GLU A 523 2.26 9.33 16.36
N ASP A 524 2.46 8.07 16.74
CA ASP A 524 2.90 7.05 15.77
C ASP A 524 1.83 6.89 14.67
N TYR A 525 2.22 7.06 13.41
CA TYR A 525 1.25 7.02 12.31
C TYR A 525 0.59 5.65 12.15
N ASP A 526 1.29 4.60 12.54
CA ASP A 526 0.72 3.27 12.61
C ASP A 526 -0.49 3.20 13.57
N GLU A 527 -0.42 3.88 14.73
CA GLU A 527 -1.53 3.94 15.68
C GLU A 527 -2.71 4.76 15.14
N VAL A 528 -2.44 5.83 14.41
CA VAL A 528 -3.47 6.61 13.70
C VAL A 528 -4.21 5.74 12.67
N VAL A 529 -3.47 5.00 11.85
CA VAL A 529 -4.06 4.09 10.85
C VAL A 529 -4.89 3.00 11.51
N ASP A 530 -4.42 2.37 12.60
CA ASP A 530 -5.17 1.32 13.30
C ASP A 530 -6.48 1.84 13.88
N ARG A 531 -6.46 3.02 14.49
CA ARG A 531 -7.67 3.69 15.01
C ARG A 531 -8.67 4.00 13.89
N ASN A 532 -8.20 4.49 12.74
CA ASN A 532 -9.06 4.75 11.59
C ASN A 532 -9.63 3.46 10.96
N LEU A 533 -8.88 2.36 10.97
CA LEU A 533 -9.39 1.03 10.57
C LEU A 533 -10.47 0.52 11.52
N ASP A 534 -10.37 0.83 12.82
CA ASP A 534 -11.41 0.49 13.80
C ASP A 534 -12.67 1.30 13.56
N ILE A 535 -12.56 2.62 13.35
CA ILE A 535 -13.69 3.50 13.00
C ILE A 535 -14.35 3.04 11.69
N LEU A 536 -13.56 2.67 10.69
CA LEU A 536 -14.06 2.13 9.43
C LEU A 536 -14.88 0.87 9.63
N ALA A 537 -14.36 -0.09 10.42
CA ALA A 537 -15.06 -1.34 10.70
C ALA A 537 -16.37 -1.10 11.45
N ASP A 538 -16.36 -0.22 12.45
CA ASP A 538 -17.56 0.15 13.22
C ASP A 538 -18.65 0.73 12.30
N GLY A 539 -18.29 1.68 11.41
CA GLY A 539 -19.24 2.25 10.45
C GLY A 539 -19.81 1.24 9.44
N PHE A 540 -18.99 0.24 9.06
CA PHE A 540 -19.48 -0.86 8.22
C PHE A 540 -20.37 -1.84 9.00
N GLU A 541 -20.03 -2.21 10.24
CA GLU A 541 -20.86 -3.08 11.09
C GLU A 541 -22.24 -2.46 11.35
N GLU A 542 -22.31 -1.13 11.53
CA GLU A 542 -23.56 -0.40 11.71
C GLU A 542 -24.40 -0.33 10.42
N GLY A 543 -23.74 -0.20 9.26
CA GLY A 543 -24.42 -0.02 7.96
C GLY A 543 -24.76 -1.32 7.21
N LEU A 544 -24.21 -2.48 7.64
CA LEU A 544 -24.39 -3.78 6.99
C LEU A 544 -25.46 -4.65 7.68
N ASP A 545 -26.21 -5.41 6.89
CA ASP A 545 -26.87 -6.62 7.38
C ASP A 545 -25.83 -7.71 7.63
N MET A 546 -25.35 -7.76 8.87
CA MET A 546 -24.28 -8.68 9.28
C MET A 546 -24.67 -10.15 9.15
N ASP A 547 -25.97 -10.48 9.27
CA ASP A 547 -26.43 -11.86 9.10
C ASP A 547 -26.44 -12.25 7.61
N ALA A 548 -26.82 -11.34 6.73
CA ALA A 548 -26.69 -11.53 5.29
C ALA A 548 -25.22 -11.67 4.88
N LEU A 549 -24.34 -10.82 5.38
CA LEU A 549 -22.90 -10.89 5.13
C LEU A 549 -22.32 -12.26 5.57
N LYS A 550 -22.66 -12.72 6.78
CA LYS A 550 -22.22 -14.02 7.30
C LYS A 550 -22.71 -15.18 6.42
N ARG A 551 -23.98 -15.15 6.02
CA ARG A 551 -24.53 -16.16 5.09
C ARG A 551 -23.80 -16.17 3.75
N ILE A 552 -23.53 -14.99 3.16
CA ILE A 552 -22.80 -14.87 1.88
C ILE A 552 -21.36 -15.39 2.01
N ALA A 553 -20.68 -15.04 3.09
CA ALA A 553 -19.33 -15.51 3.38
C ALA A 553 -19.30 -16.99 3.83
N GLY A 554 -20.46 -17.61 4.06
CA GLY A 554 -20.57 -18.99 4.52
C GLY A 554 -19.99 -19.18 5.93
N VAL A 555 -20.17 -18.19 6.82
CA VAL A 555 -19.84 -18.34 8.25
C VAL A 555 -20.75 -19.41 8.84
N GLU A 556 -20.14 -20.40 9.49
CA GLU A 556 -20.90 -21.44 10.20
C GLU A 556 -21.36 -20.87 11.54
N GLU A 557 -22.64 -21.11 11.89
CA GLU A 557 -23.23 -20.71 13.16
C GLU A 557 -22.63 -21.50 14.35
#